data_c2ac243642eda4064f132c7f6573e5c4
#
_entry.id   c2ac243642eda4064f132c7f6573e5c4
#
_cell.length_a   1.000
_cell.length_b   1.000
_cell.length_c   1.000
_cell.angle_alpha   90.00
_cell.angle_beta   90.00
_cell.angle_gamma   90.00
#
_symmetry.space_group_name_H-M   'P 1'
#
loop_
_entity.id
_entity.type
_entity.pdbx_description
1 polymer ?
#
loop_
_entity_poly.entity_id
_entity_poly.type
_entity_poly.pdbx_seq_one_letter_code
_entity_poly.pdbx_strand_id
1 'polypeptide(L)'
;HTPHGEISTPSFVPVATKGTLKSIPPRELADLGVQVAFVNTFHLAVHPGVSVIQKLGGIHEYSNMDIPLMSDSAGFQVFSLRRKIQTREGDEAKLLKITSRGVKFRSPRDGKELSFTPESSIKSQGKIGADLIMAFDECIPYGAGYEYTKEATDRTHQWLIRSIAAKKRKNQYLYGIVQGGTYRDLREASAK
;
A
#
# COMPACT_ATOMS: atom_id res chain seq x y z
N HIS A 1 8.38 12.85 13.49
CA HIS A 1 8.53 14.06 12.66
C HIS A 1 8.49 13.67 11.18
N THR A 2 7.73 14.40 10.37
CA THR A 2 7.66 14.25 8.91
C THR A 2 7.82 15.63 8.26
N PRO A 3 8.03 15.72 6.93
CA PRO A 3 8.05 17.00 6.24
C PRO A 3 6.78 17.85 6.40
N HIS A 4 5.62 17.21 6.61
CA HIS A 4 4.31 17.88 6.74
C HIS A 4 3.78 17.91 8.18
N GLY A 5 4.61 17.66 9.18
CA GLY A 5 4.25 17.80 10.60
C GLY A 5 4.67 16.61 11.48
N GLU A 6 4.24 16.68 12.72
CA GLU A 6 4.51 15.66 13.74
C GLU A 6 3.30 14.76 13.93
N ILE A 7 3.58 13.49 14.28
CA ILE A 7 2.57 12.50 14.64
C ILE A 7 2.86 12.06 16.06
N SER A 8 1.97 12.38 16.99
CA SER A 8 2.02 11.87 18.35
C SER A 8 1.45 10.45 18.36
N THR A 9 2.17 9.51 18.98
CA THR A 9 1.73 8.10 19.06
C THR A 9 1.28 7.73 20.47
N PRO A 10 0.26 6.89 20.61
CA PRO A 10 -0.51 6.25 19.53
C PRO A 10 -1.45 7.23 18.81
N SER A 11 -1.65 7.04 17.49
CA SER A 11 -2.51 7.90 16.67
C SER A 11 -3.47 7.06 15.83
N PHE A 12 -4.70 7.54 15.66
CA PHE A 12 -5.65 6.96 14.72
C PHE A 12 -5.35 7.49 13.31
N VAL A 13 -5.33 6.59 12.33
CA VAL A 13 -5.03 6.91 10.92
C VAL A 13 -6.27 6.70 10.06
N PRO A 14 -7.09 7.73 9.80
CA PRO A 14 -8.26 7.60 8.95
C PRO A 14 -7.86 7.35 7.49
N VAL A 15 -8.70 6.59 6.77
CA VAL A 15 -8.44 6.22 5.38
C VAL A 15 -9.06 7.22 4.42
N ALA A 16 -8.20 7.96 3.73
CA ALA A 16 -8.54 8.96 2.72
C ALA A 16 -8.49 8.42 1.28
N THR A 17 -8.46 7.13 1.07
CA THR A 17 -8.48 6.37 -0.20
C THR A 17 -7.82 7.06 -1.40
N LYS A 18 -8.51 8.03 -2.04
CA LYS A 18 -8.06 8.80 -3.20
C LYS A 18 -7.66 10.25 -2.85
N GLY A 19 -7.23 10.49 -1.62
CA GLY A 19 -6.89 11.82 -1.13
C GLY A 19 -8.10 12.60 -0.59
N THR A 20 -9.14 11.90 -0.11
CA THR A 20 -10.30 12.52 0.53
C THR A 20 -10.91 11.60 1.58
N LEU A 21 -11.24 12.14 2.72
CA LEU A 21 -12.04 11.48 3.75
C LEU A 21 -13.52 11.63 3.42
N LYS A 22 -14.29 10.55 3.56
CA LYS A 22 -15.74 10.63 3.30
C LYS A 22 -16.42 11.58 4.28
N SER A 23 -17.18 12.52 3.75
CA SER A 23 -17.98 13.50 4.50
C SER A 23 -17.17 14.46 5.41
N ILE A 24 -15.84 14.48 5.31
CA ILE A 24 -14.97 15.36 6.08
C ILE A 24 -14.10 16.15 5.10
N PRO A 25 -14.31 17.45 4.93
CA PRO A 25 -13.45 18.28 4.09
C PRO A 25 -12.08 18.51 4.75
N PRO A 26 -11.02 18.73 3.98
CA PRO A 26 -9.66 18.90 4.51
C PRO A 26 -9.54 20.00 5.58
N ARG A 27 -10.27 21.09 5.46
CA ARG A 27 -10.26 22.20 6.43
C ARG A 27 -10.71 21.82 7.85
N GLU A 28 -11.45 20.73 8.02
CA GLU A 28 -11.95 20.28 9.32
C GLU A 28 -11.01 19.28 10.03
N LEU A 29 -9.94 18.83 9.35
CA LEU A 29 -9.04 17.79 9.89
C LEU A 29 -8.32 18.27 11.16
N ALA A 30 -7.89 19.52 11.20
CA ALA A 30 -7.22 20.09 12.37
C ALA A 30 -8.15 20.15 13.59
N ASP A 31 -9.39 20.61 13.40
CA ASP A 31 -10.40 20.70 14.46
C ASP A 31 -10.79 19.31 15.01
N LEU A 32 -10.72 18.29 14.17
CA LEU A 32 -10.96 16.89 14.55
C LEU A 32 -9.73 16.21 15.15
N GLY A 33 -8.59 16.91 15.25
CA GLY A 33 -7.34 16.37 15.78
C GLY A 33 -6.72 15.27 14.91
N VAL A 34 -7.01 15.24 13.61
CA VAL A 34 -6.42 14.28 12.66
C VAL A 34 -4.98 14.69 12.37
N GLN A 35 -4.03 13.91 12.85
CA GLN A 35 -2.60 14.18 12.70
C GLN A 35 -1.96 13.49 11.49
N VAL A 36 -2.60 12.46 10.95
CA VAL A 36 -2.11 11.65 9.83
C VAL A 36 -3.27 10.99 9.12
N ALA A 37 -3.22 10.86 7.80
CA ALA A 37 -4.22 10.12 7.03
C ALA A 37 -3.57 9.13 6.06
N PHE A 38 -4.35 8.14 5.61
CA PHE A 38 -3.87 7.04 4.78
C PHE A 38 -4.48 7.09 3.38
N VAL A 39 -3.65 7.07 2.34
CA VAL A 39 -4.08 7.05 0.94
C VAL A 39 -3.71 5.72 0.27
N ASN A 40 -4.51 5.26 -0.69
CA ASN A 40 -4.31 3.97 -1.30
C ASN A 40 -3.63 4.09 -2.68
N THR A 41 -2.42 3.59 -2.78
CA THR A 41 -1.59 3.62 -4.00
C THR A 41 -2.31 3.00 -5.20
N PHE A 42 -2.97 1.85 -5.00
CA PHE A 42 -3.74 1.20 -6.07
C PHE A 42 -4.83 2.12 -6.62
N HIS A 43 -5.67 2.68 -5.75
CA HIS A 43 -6.78 3.52 -6.18
C HIS A 43 -6.31 4.79 -6.88
N LEU A 44 -5.22 5.39 -6.40
CA LEU A 44 -4.60 6.57 -7.01
C LEU A 44 -3.90 6.23 -8.34
N ALA A 45 -3.32 5.04 -8.48
CA ALA A 45 -2.71 4.58 -9.73
C ALA A 45 -3.74 4.30 -10.82
N VAL A 46 -4.91 3.75 -10.45
CA VAL A 46 -6.01 3.48 -11.39
C VAL A 46 -6.73 4.78 -11.79
N HIS A 47 -6.92 5.71 -10.87
CA HIS A 47 -7.58 6.99 -11.11
C HIS A 47 -7.28 8.00 -9.98
N PRO A 48 -6.76 9.21 -10.30
CA PRO A 48 -6.56 9.80 -11.65
C PRO A 48 -5.30 9.31 -12.37
N GLY A 49 -4.46 8.53 -11.71
CA GLY A 49 -3.15 8.11 -12.16
C GLY A 49 -2.03 8.88 -11.44
N VAL A 50 -0.99 8.15 -11.01
CA VAL A 50 0.11 8.74 -10.22
C VAL A 50 0.88 9.85 -10.94
N SER A 51 0.87 9.84 -12.28
CA SER A 51 1.52 10.90 -13.07
C SER A 51 0.74 12.22 -13.04
N VAL A 52 -0.59 12.16 -12.89
CA VAL A 52 -1.44 13.35 -12.72
C VAL A 52 -1.16 13.95 -11.35
N ILE A 53 -1.16 13.14 -10.30
CA ILE A 53 -0.85 13.58 -8.92
C ILE A 53 0.52 14.23 -8.86
N GLN A 54 1.53 13.60 -9.49
CA GLN A 54 2.89 14.15 -9.55
C GLN A 54 2.95 15.53 -10.23
N LYS A 55 2.19 15.72 -11.33
CA LYS A 55 2.12 17.01 -12.04
C LYS A 55 1.45 18.11 -11.22
N LEU A 56 0.55 17.74 -10.33
CA LEU A 56 -0.14 18.65 -9.41
C LEU A 56 0.65 18.95 -8.12
N GLY A 57 1.92 18.53 -8.03
CA GLY A 57 2.76 18.81 -6.86
C GLY A 57 2.84 17.66 -5.84
N GLY A 58 2.09 16.60 -6.02
CA GLY A 58 2.00 15.45 -5.09
C GLY A 58 0.64 15.35 -4.41
N ILE A 59 0.54 14.40 -3.49
CA ILE A 59 -0.75 14.07 -2.86
C ILE A 59 -1.25 15.18 -1.92
N HIS A 60 -0.37 15.91 -1.26
CA HIS A 60 -0.74 17.01 -0.36
C HIS A 60 -1.42 18.12 -1.15
N GLU A 61 -0.81 18.59 -2.23
CA GLU A 61 -1.41 19.61 -3.12
C GLU A 61 -2.69 19.09 -3.79
N TYR A 62 -2.66 17.83 -4.29
CA TYR A 62 -3.81 17.22 -4.94
C TYR A 62 -5.03 17.11 -4.01
N SER A 63 -4.82 16.80 -2.74
CA SER A 63 -5.88 16.58 -1.75
C SER A 63 -6.20 17.78 -0.89
N ASN A 64 -5.36 18.83 -0.95
CA ASN A 64 -5.39 19.98 -0.05
C ASN A 64 -5.36 19.58 1.44
N MET A 65 -4.59 18.52 1.76
CA MET A 65 -4.38 18.06 3.13
C MET A 65 -2.95 18.42 3.57
N ASP A 66 -2.84 19.39 4.47
CA ASP A 66 -1.56 19.84 5.04
C ASP A 66 -1.28 19.12 6.38
N ILE A 67 -1.26 17.79 6.31
CA ILE A 67 -0.94 16.90 7.41
C ILE A 67 -0.07 15.75 6.89
N PRO A 68 0.69 15.05 7.75
CA PRO A 68 1.39 13.81 7.39
C PRO A 68 0.49 12.82 6.66
N LEU A 69 0.95 12.28 5.53
CA LEU A 69 0.21 11.29 4.76
C LEU A 69 1.02 9.98 4.63
N MET A 70 0.31 8.86 4.78
CA MET A 70 0.83 7.52 4.54
C MET A 70 0.25 6.97 3.24
N SER A 71 1.05 6.23 2.47
CA SER A 71 0.54 5.44 1.34
C SER A 71 0.83 3.96 1.50
N ASP A 72 -0.12 3.11 1.08
CA ASP A 72 0.09 1.67 1.04
C ASP A 72 0.98 1.23 -0.14
N SER A 73 1.38 -0.04 -0.09
CA SER A 73 2.15 -0.68 -1.16
C SER A 73 1.32 -1.07 -2.39
N ALA A 74 -0.01 -1.00 -2.33
CA ALA A 74 -0.99 -1.64 -3.20
C ALA A 74 -1.15 -3.17 -3.00
N GLY A 75 -0.37 -3.80 -2.14
CA GLY A 75 -0.41 -5.26 -1.89
C GLY A 75 -1.74 -5.74 -1.34
N PHE A 76 -2.34 -5.02 -0.38
CA PHE A 76 -3.63 -5.38 0.22
C PHE A 76 -4.79 -5.39 -0.79
N GLN A 77 -4.83 -4.46 -1.74
CA GLN A 77 -5.89 -4.40 -2.76
C GLN A 77 -5.83 -5.62 -3.69
N VAL A 78 -4.63 -6.09 -3.97
CA VAL A 78 -4.41 -7.34 -4.72
C VAL A 78 -4.98 -8.53 -3.96
N PHE A 79 -4.73 -8.61 -2.66
CA PHE A 79 -5.30 -9.64 -1.78
C PHE A 79 -6.83 -9.56 -1.70
N SER A 80 -7.38 -8.37 -1.52
CA SER A 80 -8.83 -8.12 -1.48
C SER A 80 -9.53 -8.53 -2.78
N LEU A 81 -8.90 -8.31 -3.93
CA LEU A 81 -9.39 -8.76 -5.23
C LEU A 81 -9.42 -10.29 -5.34
N ARG A 82 -8.39 -10.98 -4.84
CA ARG A 82 -8.36 -12.45 -4.78
C ARG A 82 -9.59 -13.01 -4.04
N ARG A 83 -9.91 -12.46 -2.88
CA ARG A 83 -11.05 -12.90 -2.06
C ARG A 83 -12.41 -12.70 -2.77
N LYS A 84 -12.57 -11.60 -3.52
CA LYS A 84 -13.81 -11.33 -4.29
C LYS A 84 -13.98 -12.26 -5.50
N ILE A 85 -12.90 -12.78 -6.02
CA ILE A 85 -12.89 -13.69 -7.18
C ILE A 85 -13.23 -15.11 -6.74
N GLN A 86 -12.75 -15.56 -5.57
CA GLN A 86 -13.04 -16.91 -5.02
C GLN A 86 -14.54 -17.14 -4.71
N THR A 87 -15.37 -16.10 -4.74
CA THR A 87 -16.82 -16.20 -4.55
C THR A 87 -17.60 -16.38 -5.87
N ARG A 88 -16.93 -16.39 -7.03
CA ARG A 88 -17.53 -16.63 -8.35
C ARG A 88 -16.87 -17.85 -9.00
N GLU A 89 -17.60 -18.97 -9.05
CA GLU A 89 -17.14 -20.22 -9.67
C GLU A 89 -16.77 -20.01 -11.16
N GLY A 90 -15.61 -20.48 -11.58
CA GLY A 90 -15.29 -20.79 -12.97
C GLY A 90 -14.08 -20.10 -13.64
N ASP A 91 -13.58 -18.92 -13.17
CA ASP A 91 -12.53 -18.17 -13.89
C ASP A 91 -11.33 -17.72 -13.00
N GLU A 92 -11.15 -18.36 -11.87
CA GLU A 92 -10.31 -17.89 -10.75
C GLU A 92 -8.80 -17.84 -11.04
N ALA A 93 -8.31 -18.78 -11.83
CA ALA A 93 -6.87 -18.94 -12.06
C ALA A 93 -6.26 -17.87 -13.00
N LYS A 94 -7.10 -17.13 -13.78
CA LYS A 94 -6.62 -16.17 -14.78
C LYS A 94 -6.51 -14.73 -14.27
N LEU A 95 -7.08 -14.42 -13.11
CA LEU A 95 -7.27 -13.03 -12.68
C LEU A 95 -6.20 -12.50 -11.72
N LEU A 96 -5.45 -13.37 -11.05
CA LEU A 96 -4.38 -12.97 -10.14
C LEU A 96 -3.22 -13.98 -10.19
N LYS A 97 -2.03 -13.51 -10.51
CA LYS A 97 -0.79 -14.31 -10.47
C LYS A 97 0.24 -13.63 -9.56
N ILE A 98 0.64 -14.33 -8.50
CA ILE A 98 1.73 -13.93 -7.59
C ILE A 98 2.98 -14.72 -7.95
N THR A 99 4.11 -14.05 -8.08
CA THR A 99 5.42 -14.63 -8.39
C THR A 99 6.52 -13.90 -7.63
N SER A 100 7.75 -14.41 -7.61
CA SER A 100 8.90 -13.70 -7.04
C SER A 100 9.12 -12.31 -7.65
N ARG A 101 8.68 -12.07 -8.89
CA ARG A 101 8.78 -10.76 -9.56
C ARG A 101 7.80 -9.73 -9.00
N GLY A 102 6.60 -10.16 -8.61
CA GLY A 102 5.51 -9.29 -8.19
C GLY A 102 4.15 -9.92 -8.51
N VAL A 103 3.14 -9.09 -8.70
CA VAL A 103 1.75 -9.47 -8.86
C VAL A 103 1.20 -8.95 -10.17
N LYS A 104 0.46 -9.79 -10.89
CA LYS A 104 -0.33 -9.42 -12.06
C LYS A 104 -1.79 -9.69 -11.80
N PHE A 105 -2.66 -8.76 -12.15
CA PHE A 105 -4.10 -8.91 -12.00
C PHE A 105 -4.85 -8.04 -13.01
N ARG A 106 -6.16 -8.30 -13.18
CA ARG A 106 -7.02 -7.47 -14.03
C ARG A 106 -7.71 -6.38 -13.21
N SER A 107 -7.68 -5.17 -13.75
CA SER A 107 -8.39 -4.03 -13.18
C SER A 107 -9.90 -4.31 -13.14
N PRO A 108 -10.56 -4.17 -11.97
CA PRO A 108 -12.01 -4.36 -11.88
C PRO A 108 -12.80 -3.25 -12.58
N ARG A 109 -12.14 -2.15 -12.98
CA ARG A 109 -12.77 -1.00 -13.62
C ARG A 109 -12.89 -1.17 -15.12
N ASP A 110 -11.84 -1.62 -15.79
CA ASP A 110 -11.74 -1.65 -17.26
C ASP A 110 -11.16 -2.96 -17.82
N GLY A 111 -10.94 -3.96 -16.96
CA GLY A 111 -10.43 -5.28 -17.34
C GLY A 111 -8.97 -5.31 -17.79
N LYS A 112 -8.26 -4.17 -17.81
CA LYS A 112 -6.84 -4.13 -18.22
C LYS A 112 -5.95 -4.90 -17.26
N GLU A 113 -4.94 -5.58 -17.80
CA GLU A 113 -3.91 -6.20 -16.99
C GLU A 113 -3.06 -5.13 -16.31
N LEU A 114 -2.96 -5.21 -14.99
CA LEU A 114 -2.10 -4.39 -14.15
C LEU A 114 -1.02 -5.28 -13.55
N SER A 115 0.19 -4.75 -13.47
CA SER A 115 1.32 -5.41 -12.84
C SER A 115 1.91 -4.50 -11.78
N PHE A 116 2.06 -5.03 -10.55
CA PHE A 116 2.78 -4.38 -9.48
C PHE A 116 4.00 -5.22 -9.11
N THR A 117 5.14 -4.55 -9.03
CA THR A 117 6.39 -5.09 -8.49
C THR A 117 6.85 -4.20 -7.34
N PRO A 118 7.77 -4.64 -6.48
CA PRO A 118 8.36 -3.77 -5.45
C PRO A 118 8.82 -2.42 -6.02
N GLU A 119 9.52 -2.44 -7.15
CA GLU A 119 10.04 -1.24 -7.79
C GLU A 119 8.92 -0.31 -8.30
N SER A 120 7.88 -0.89 -8.94
CA SER A 120 6.77 -0.10 -9.48
C SER A 120 5.91 0.48 -8.36
N SER A 121 5.73 -0.24 -7.26
CA SER A 121 5.05 0.25 -6.06
C SER A 121 5.79 1.45 -5.47
N ILE A 122 7.08 1.31 -5.17
CA ILE A 122 7.91 2.38 -4.63
C ILE A 122 7.96 3.60 -5.58
N LYS A 123 8.06 3.37 -6.90
CA LYS A 123 8.00 4.44 -7.89
C LYS A 123 6.66 5.17 -7.87
N SER A 124 5.56 4.44 -7.72
CA SER A 124 4.21 5.02 -7.62
C SER A 124 4.05 5.84 -6.34
N GLN A 125 4.45 5.31 -5.18
CA GLN A 125 4.44 6.02 -3.91
C GLN A 125 5.36 7.25 -3.94
N GLY A 126 6.51 7.16 -4.61
CA GLY A 126 7.39 8.28 -4.86
C GLY A 126 6.74 9.40 -5.69
N LYS A 127 5.90 9.07 -6.68
CA LYS A 127 5.12 10.04 -7.47
C LYS A 127 3.95 10.61 -6.69
N ILE A 128 3.29 9.79 -5.87
CA ILE A 128 2.24 10.22 -4.93
C ILE A 128 2.82 11.24 -3.96
N GLY A 129 3.99 10.99 -3.39
CA GLY A 129 4.68 11.94 -2.53
C GLY A 129 4.21 11.95 -1.08
N ALA A 130 3.59 10.87 -0.59
CA ALA A 130 3.27 10.70 0.83
C ALA A 130 4.55 10.66 1.68
N ASP A 131 4.48 11.09 2.95
CA ASP A 131 5.62 11.12 3.88
C ASP A 131 6.07 9.71 4.29
N LEU A 132 5.10 8.86 4.57
CA LEU A 132 5.30 7.48 5.01
C LEU A 132 4.86 6.54 3.90
N ILE A 133 5.72 5.62 3.50
CA ILE A 133 5.46 4.67 2.42
C ILE A 133 5.72 3.24 2.88
N MET A 134 5.02 2.27 2.30
CA MET A 134 5.12 0.86 2.68
C MET A 134 5.88 0.06 1.63
N ALA A 135 6.73 -0.85 2.10
CA ALA A 135 7.34 -1.85 1.23
C ALA A 135 6.26 -2.74 0.63
N PHE A 136 6.50 -3.22 -0.60
CA PHE A 136 5.57 -4.13 -1.25
C PHE A 136 5.58 -5.48 -0.53
N ASP A 137 4.40 -5.99 -0.18
CA ASP A 137 4.22 -7.18 0.64
C ASP A 137 3.13 -8.09 0.07
N GLU A 138 3.15 -9.35 0.48
CA GLU A 138 2.07 -10.30 0.25
C GLU A 138 1.24 -10.47 1.52
N CYS A 139 0.02 -9.92 1.50
CA CYS A 139 -0.91 -10.09 2.60
C CYS A 139 -1.39 -11.55 2.68
N ILE A 140 -1.09 -12.22 3.79
CA ILE A 140 -1.39 -13.64 4.00
C ILE A 140 -2.83 -13.80 4.48
N PRO A 141 -3.65 -14.70 3.86
CA PRO A 141 -5.00 -14.96 4.31
C PRO A 141 -5.05 -15.53 5.73
N TYR A 142 -6.06 -15.15 6.50
CA TYR A 142 -6.35 -15.83 7.76
C TYR A 142 -6.64 -17.32 7.52
N GLY A 143 -6.03 -18.19 8.32
CA GLY A 143 -6.16 -19.63 8.18
C GLY A 143 -5.28 -20.26 7.11
N ALA A 144 -4.36 -19.51 6.49
CA ALA A 144 -3.37 -20.06 5.58
C ALA A 144 -2.48 -21.10 6.30
N GLY A 145 -2.16 -22.20 5.61
CA GLY A 145 -1.26 -23.23 6.15
C GLY A 145 0.17 -22.69 6.34
N TYR A 146 0.93 -23.38 7.21
CA TYR A 146 2.29 -22.96 7.61
C TYR A 146 3.23 -22.78 6.41
N GLU A 147 3.31 -23.77 5.50
CA GLU A 147 4.22 -23.72 4.36
C GLU A 147 3.95 -22.53 3.44
N TYR A 148 2.66 -22.30 3.09
CA TYR A 148 2.29 -21.12 2.30
C TYR A 148 2.64 -19.82 3.03
N THR A 149 2.36 -19.76 4.34
CA THR A 149 2.66 -18.58 5.17
C THR A 149 4.16 -18.30 5.19
N LYS A 150 4.98 -19.35 5.32
CA LYS A 150 6.43 -19.24 5.27
C LYS A 150 6.91 -18.70 3.92
N GLU A 151 6.47 -19.31 2.81
CA GLU A 151 6.84 -18.85 1.46
C GLU A 151 6.43 -17.41 1.17
N ALA A 152 5.22 -17.00 1.59
CA ALA A 152 4.74 -15.64 1.41
C ALA A 152 5.52 -14.63 2.27
N THR A 153 5.94 -15.03 3.49
CA THR A 153 6.79 -14.24 4.37
C THR A 153 8.17 -14.05 3.74
N ASP A 154 8.80 -15.15 3.28
CA ASP A 154 10.12 -15.10 2.62
C ASP A 154 10.07 -14.23 1.35
N ARG A 155 8.99 -14.32 0.57
CA ARG A 155 8.76 -13.48 -0.62
C ARG A 155 8.62 -12.01 -0.24
N THR A 156 7.90 -11.70 0.82
CA THR A 156 7.76 -10.33 1.34
C THR A 156 9.13 -9.76 1.74
N HIS A 157 10.00 -10.54 2.38
CA HIS A 157 11.36 -10.08 2.73
C HIS A 157 12.21 -9.81 1.49
N GLN A 158 12.14 -10.68 0.47
CA GLN A 158 12.82 -10.42 -0.81
C GLN A 158 12.29 -9.15 -1.49
N TRP A 159 10.99 -8.90 -1.42
CA TRP A 159 10.39 -7.67 -1.94
C TRP A 159 10.74 -6.44 -1.12
N LEU A 160 10.93 -6.57 0.20
CA LEU A 160 11.45 -5.47 1.04
C LEU A 160 12.84 -5.04 0.60
N ILE A 161 13.77 -5.96 0.38
CA ILE A 161 15.12 -5.66 -0.10
C ILE A 161 15.06 -4.87 -1.43
N ARG A 162 14.22 -5.31 -2.36
CA ARG A 162 14.02 -4.64 -3.65
C ARG A 162 13.34 -3.28 -3.49
N SER A 163 12.39 -3.14 -2.56
CA SER A 163 11.75 -1.87 -2.23
C SER A 163 12.75 -0.85 -1.68
N ILE A 164 13.64 -1.28 -0.78
CA ILE A 164 14.72 -0.45 -0.24
C ILE A 164 15.63 0.04 -1.38
N ALA A 165 16.08 -0.87 -2.24
CA ALA A 165 16.95 -0.53 -3.38
C ALA A 165 16.28 0.44 -4.39
N ALA A 166 14.95 0.33 -4.56
CA ALA A 166 14.18 1.17 -5.48
C ALA A 166 13.88 2.58 -4.92
N LYS A 167 13.95 2.78 -3.60
CA LYS A 167 13.63 4.04 -2.94
C LYS A 167 14.68 5.12 -3.25
N LYS A 168 14.24 6.22 -3.88
CA LYS A 168 15.12 7.33 -4.28
C LYS A 168 14.89 8.60 -3.45
N ARG A 169 13.66 8.88 -3.03
CA ARG A 169 13.33 10.11 -2.29
C ARG A 169 13.83 10.04 -0.85
N LYS A 170 14.64 11.03 -0.45
CA LYS A 170 15.22 11.10 0.90
C LYS A 170 14.19 11.52 1.96
N ASN A 171 13.21 12.32 1.57
CA ASN A 171 12.18 12.88 2.45
C ASN A 171 10.93 11.99 2.60
N GLN A 172 11.04 10.70 2.29
CA GLN A 172 10.01 9.69 2.54
C GLN A 172 10.57 8.60 3.45
N TYR A 173 9.79 8.16 4.43
CA TYR A 173 10.14 7.07 5.33
C TYR A 173 9.52 5.76 4.84
N LEU A 174 10.36 4.77 4.57
CA LEU A 174 9.91 3.44 4.13
C LEU A 174 9.78 2.50 5.33
N TYR A 175 8.61 1.90 5.46
CA TYR A 175 8.33 0.87 6.46
C TYR A 175 8.27 -0.51 5.84
N GLY A 176 8.95 -1.49 6.47
CA GLY A 176 8.78 -2.90 6.21
C GLY A 176 7.50 -3.44 6.87
N ILE A 177 6.99 -4.54 6.35
CA ILE A 177 5.78 -5.19 6.88
C ILE A 177 6.17 -6.52 7.52
N VAL A 178 5.88 -6.67 8.81
CA VAL A 178 6.05 -7.94 9.53
C VAL A 178 4.94 -8.89 9.12
N GLN A 179 5.30 -9.99 8.47
CA GLN A 179 4.39 -11.06 8.08
C GLN A 179 4.50 -12.27 9.01
N GLY A 180 4.07 -13.48 8.61
CA GLY A 180 4.12 -14.71 9.40
C GLY A 180 2.75 -15.22 9.87
N GLY A 181 1.65 -14.58 9.43
CA GLY A 181 0.29 -15.00 9.78
C GLY A 181 0.07 -15.08 11.29
N THR A 182 -0.41 -16.22 11.78
CA THR A 182 -0.60 -16.50 13.21
C THR A 182 0.51 -17.39 13.79
N TYR A 183 1.55 -17.70 13.01
CA TYR A 183 2.67 -18.56 13.45
C TYR A 183 3.74 -17.73 14.14
N ARG A 184 3.96 -18.00 15.41
CA ARG A 184 4.84 -17.20 16.26
C ARG A 184 6.27 -17.15 15.76
N ASP A 185 6.84 -18.30 15.39
CA ASP A 185 8.19 -18.44 14.87
C ASP A 185 8.43 -17.63 13.59
N LEU A 186 7.46 -17.66 12.66
CA LEU A 186 7.52 -16.88 11.42
C LEU A 186 7.41 -15.38 11.69
N ARG A 187 6.56 -14.97 12.65
CA ARG A 187 6.44 -13.56 13.04
C ARG A 187 7.70 -13.04 13.72
N GLU A 188 8.28 -13.81 14.63
CA GLU A 188 9.53 -13.46 15.29
C GLU A 188 10.70 -13.39 14.30
N ALA A 189 10.76 -14.31 13.33
CA ALA A 189 11.74 -14.27 12.24
C ALA A 189 11.54 -13.04 11.34
N SER A 190 10.28 -12.69 11.04
CA SER A 190 9.95 -11.56 10.18
C SER A 190 10.21 -10.19 10.84
N ALA A 191 10.21 -10.12 12.16
CA ALA A 191 10.44 -8.88 12.91
C ALA A 191 11.94 -8.55 13.13
N LYS A 192 12.85 -9.51 12.90
CA LYS A 192 14.31 -9.35 12.98
C LYS A 192 14.91 -8.83 11.69
#